data_685b32254219bb46d09e33bfc4e98e43
#
_entry.id   685b32254219bb46d09e33bfc4e98e43
#
_cell.length_a   1.000
_cell.length_b   1.000
_cell.length_c   1.000
_cell.angle_alpha   90.00
_cell.angle_beta   90.00
_cell.angle_gamma   90.00
#
_symmetry.space_group_name_H-M   'P 1'
#
loop_
_entity.id
_entity.type
_entity.pdbx_description
1 polymer ?
#
loop_
_entity_poly.entity_id
_entity_poly.type
_entity_poly.pdbx_seq_one_letter_code
_entity_poly.pdbx_strand_id
1 'polypeptide(L)'
;MDNPIIVALDLPSPQKALKLAEELAPLVGMFKVGKQLFVSGGPDVVRKLRATGAKVFLDLKLHDIPNTVAKAVIAATDLGVQMTTVHASGGTAMLAAAENAAHEQAAMLRAEAPLVLAVTVLTSMDDDNLAELGIAGSVQEQVLRLAKLATGFLHPQIELRFP
;
A
#
# COMPACT_ATOMS: atom_id res chain seq x y z
N MET A 1 21.06 -6.65 8.44
CA MET A 1 20.36 -5.55 7.73
C MET A 1 19.22 -6.17 6.95
N ASP A 2 18.01 -5.62 7.06
CA ASP A 2 16.90 -6.07 6.22
C ASP A 2 17.23 -5.74 4.77
N ASN A 3 16.96 -6.68 3.87
CA ASN A 3 17.16 -6.48 2.43
C ASN A 3 16.15 -5.43 1.94
N PRO A 4 16.58 -4.30 1.34
CA PRO A 4 15.68 -3.22 0.94
C PRO A 4 14.92 -3.47 -0.37
N ILE A 5 15.19 -4.59 -1.06
CA ILE A 5 14.61 -4.88 -2.38
C ILE A 5 13.16 -5.35 -2.22
N ILE A 6 12.24 -4.67 -2.92
CA ILE A 6 10.84 -5.08 -3.04
C ILE A 6 10.58 -5.43 -4.51
N VAL A 7 10.24 -6.69 -4.77
CA VAL A 7 9.92 -7.16 -6.13
C VAL A 7 8.43 -7.10 -6.39
N ALA A 8 8.03 -6.44 -7.47
CA ALA A 8 6.64 -6.38 -7.92
C ALA A 8 6.27 -7.66 -8.67
N LEU A 9 5.26 -8.39 -8.16
CA LEU A 9 4.71 -9.57 -8.78
C LEU A 9 3.59 -9.19 -9.76
N ASP A 10 3.91 -8.33 -10.75
CA ASP A 10 2.96 -7.83 -11.73
C ASP A 10 2.76 -8.86 -12.87
N LEU A 11 2.23 -10.02 -12.50
CA LEU A 11 1.97 -11.16 -13.38
C LEU A 11 0.47 -11.50 -13.40
N PRO A 12 -0.08 -11.87 -14.57
CA PRO A 12 -1.52 -12.17 -14.68
C PRO A 12 -1.91 -13.54 -14.06
N SER A 13 -0.91 -14.41 -13.83
CA SER A 13 -1.14 -15.76 -13.29
C SER A 13 -0.64 -15.87 -11.86
N PRO A 14 -1.53 -16.15 -10.89
CA PRO A 14 -1.13 -16.41 -9.50
C PRO A 14 -0.09 -17.53 -9.36
N GLN A 15 -0.20 -18.59 -10.17
CA GLN A 15 0.72 -19.72 -10.13
C GLN A 15 2.13 -19.29 -10.58
N LYS A 16 2.24 -18.47 -11.64
CA LYS A 16 3.53 -17.95 -12.11
C LYS A 16 4.12 -16.98 -11.09
N ALA A 17 3.29 -16.14 -10.46
CA ALA A 17 3.73 -15.21 -9.43
C ALA A 17 4.28 -15.93 -8.20
N LEU A 18 3.59 -16.99 -7.73
CA LEU A 18 4.05 -17.79 -6.59
C LEU A 18 5.36 -18.50 -6.90
N LYS A 19 5.50 -19.11 -8.09
CA LYS A 19 6.73 -19.76 -8.52
C LYS A 19 7.91 -18.76 -8.55
N LEU A 20 7.70 -17.58 -9.15
CA LEU A 20 8.73 -16.52 -9.15
C LEU A 20 9.11 -16.08 -7.74
N ALA A 21 8.11 -15.97 -6.85
CA ALA A 21 8.36 -15.58 -5.47
C ALA A 21 9.20 -16.64 -4.72
N GLU A 22 8.95 -17.95 -4.95
CA GLU A 22 9.75 -19.03 -4.39
C GLU A 22 11.24 -18.94 -4.84
N GLU A 23 11.45 -18.67 -6.13
CA GLU A 23 12.79 -18.53 -6.70
C GLU A 23 13.57 -17.31 -6.14
N LEU A 24 12.84 -16.19 -5.90
CA LEU A 24 13.45 -14.92 -5.47
C LEU A 24 13.46 -14.72 -3.95
N ALA A 25 12.73 -15.52 -3.18
CA ALA A 25 12.62 -15.34 -1.72
C ALA A 25 13.96 -15.18 -0.98
N PRO A 26 15.06 -15.92 -1.33
CA PRO A 26 16.34 -15.73 -0.69
C PRO A 26 17.07 -14.42 -1.05
N LEU A 27 16.62 -13.74 -2.11
CA LEU A 27 17.35 -12.61 -2.71
C LEU A 27 16.68 -11.26 -2.46
N VAL A 28 15.46 -11.24 -1.90
CA VAL A 28 14.65 -10.00 -1.76
C VAL A 28 14.09 -9.87 -0.34
N GLY A 29 13.81 -8.63 0.06
CA GLY A 29 13.23 -8.36 1.39
C GLY A 29 11.72 -8.50 1.43
N MET A 30 11.02 -8.24 0.31
CA MET A 30 9.56 -8.20 0.27
C MET A 30 9.03 -8.40 -1.17
N PHE A 31 7.80 -8.88 -1.30
CA PHE A 31 7.08 -8.92 -2.56
C PHE A 31 5.91 -7.97 -2.56
N LYS A 32 5.73 -7.20 -3.65
CA LYS A 32 4.55 -6.36 -3.86
C LYS A 32 3.49 -7.13 -4.64
N VAL A 33 2.30 -7.22 -4.07
CA VAL A 33 1.09 -7.72 -4.73
C VAL A 33 0.24 -6.52 -5.15
N GLY A 34 0.20 -6.26 -6.45
CA GLY A 34 -0.60 -5.18 -7.04
C GLY A 34 -2.03 -5.61 -7.38
N LYS A 35 -2.83 -4.65 -7.87
CA LYS A 35 -4.26 -4.84 -8.21
C LYS A 35 -4.50 -6.02 -9.16
N GLN A 36 -3.71 -6.14 -10.23
CA GLN A 36 -3.91 -7.20 -11.24
C GLN A 36 -3.81 -8.59 -10.62
N LEU A 37 -2.73 -8.85 -9.89
CA LEU A 37 -2.51 -10.15 -9.25
C LEU A 37 -3.55 -10.42 -8.16
N PHE A 38 -3.91 -9.41 -7.37
CA PHE A 38 -4.91 -9.55 -6.32
C PHE A 38 -6.31 -9.81 -6.89
N VAL A 39 -6.70 -9.13 -7.96
CA VAL A 39 -8.01 -9.37 -8.61
C VAL A 39 -8.08 -10.76 -9.24
N SER A 40 -6.98 -11.25 -9.82
CA SER A 40 -6.95 -12.58 -10.46
C SER A 40 -6.81 -13.75 -9.47
N GLY A 41 -6.15 -13.54 -8.33
CA GLY A 41 -5.84 -14.60 -7.35
C GLY A 41 -6.57 -14.47 -6.01
N GLY A 42 -7.24 -13.36 -5.79
CA GLY A 42 -7.91 -13.05 -4.52
C GLY A 42 -6.95 -12.97 -3.32
N PRO A 43 -7.49 -12.94 -2.10
CA PRO A 43 -6.68 -12.95 -0.88
C PRO A 43 -5.78 -14.19 -0.73
N ASP A 44 -6.10 -15.28 -1.42
CA ASP A 44 -5.35 -16.54 -1.32
C ASP A 44 -3.92 -16.42 -1.85
N VAL A 45 -3.66 -15.56 -2.84
CA VAL A 45 -2.29 -15.33 -3.30
C VAL A 45 -1.43 -14.70 -2.19
N VAL A 46 -2.00 -13.79 -1.41
CA VAL A 46 -1.31 -13.18 -0.26
C VAL A 46 -1.06 -14.22 0.83
N ARG A 47 -2.08 -15.02 1.19
CA ARG A 47 -1.94 -16.09 2.20
C ARG A 47 -0.85 -17.09 1.82
N LYS A 48 -0.80 -17.51 0.56
CA LYS A 48 0.23 -18.44 0.06
C LYS A 48 1.63 -17.83 0.15
N LEU A 49 1.81 -16.56 -0.24
CA LEU A 49 3.09 -15.86 -0.08
C LEU A 49 3.47 -15.77 1.40
N ARG A 50 2.55 -15.38 2.28
CA ARG A 50 2.80 -15.29 3.72
C ARG A 50 3.15 -16.65 4.34
N ALA A 51 2.53 -17.73 3.88
CA ALA A 51 2.83 -19.08 4.36
C ALA A 51 4.28 -19.55 4.06
N THR A 52 4.94 -18.96 3.07
CA THR A 52 6.38 -19.21 2.82
C THR A 52 7.32 -18.40 3.74
N GLY A 53 6.77 -17.54 4.60
CA GLY A 53 7.54 -16.59 5.41
C GLY A 53 7.87 -15.27 4.71
N ALA A 54 7.50 -15.10 3.45
CA ALA A 54 7.76 -13.89 2.70
C ALA A 54 7.02 -12.67 3.29
N LYS A 55 7.67 -11.51 3.35
CA LYS A 55 7.03 -10.23 3.64
C LYS A 55 6.22 -9.78 2.40
N VAL A 56 5.04 -9.21 2.63
CA VAL A 56 4.14 -8.75 1.54
C VAL A 56 3.78 -7.29 1.69
N PHE A 57 3.92 -6.57 0.59
CA PHE A 57 3.38 -5.24 0.37
C PHE A 57 2.12 -5.35 -0.49
N LEU A 58 0.94 -5.09 0.07
CA LEU A 58 -0.34 -5.14 -0.64
C LEU A 58 -0.67 -3.75 -1.21
N ASP A 59 -0.42 -3.57 -2.50
CA ASP A 59 -0.54 -2.28 -3.19
C ASP A 59 -1.87 -2.16 -3.95
N LEU A 60 -2.97 -1.93 -3.21
CA LEU A 60 -4.32 -1.79 -3.77
C LEU A 60 -4.76 -0.34 -3.99
N LYS A 61 -4.07 0.63 -3.38
CA LYS A 61 -4.38 2.05 -3.47
C LYS A 61 -5.84 2.33 -3.11
N LEU A 62 -6.21 1.94 -1.86
CA LEU A 62 -7.58 2.06 -1.36
C LEU A 62 -8.01 3.54 -1.34
N HIS A 63 -9.22 3.81 -1.84
CA HIS A 63 -9.79 5.14 -1.91
C HIS A 63 -11.31 5.04 -1.89
N ASP A 64 -11.91 5.35 -0.75
CA ASP A 64 -13.35 5.27 -0.51
C ASP A 64 -13.69 6.11 0.74
N ILE A 65 -14.94 6.12 1.18
CA ILE A 65 -15.32 6.73 2.44
C ILE A 65 -14.55 6.10 3.62
N PRO A 66 -14.31 6.85 4.72
CA PRO A 66 -13.44 6.40 5.81
C PRO A 66 -13.76 5.01 6.35
N ASN A 67 -15.04 4.71 6.59
CA ASN A 67 -15.47 3.42 7.13
C ASN A 67 -15.16 2.24 6.18
N THR A 68 -15.30 2.42 4.86
CA THR A 68 -15.00 1.38 3.87
C THR A 68 -13.49 1.11 3.83
N VAL A 69 -12.68 2.18 3.81
CA VAL A 69 -11.21 2.04 3.81
C VAL A 69 -10.72 1.38 5.11
N ALA A 70 -11.25 1.79 6.27
CA ALA A 70 -10.92 1.16 7.55
C ALA A 70 -11.16 -0.36 7.51
N LYS A 71 -12.33 -0.81 7.04
CA LYS A 71 -12.66 -2.24 6.91
C LYS A 71 -11.75 -2.97 5.94
N ALA A 72 -11.36 -2.32 4.84
CA ALA A 72 -10.42 -2.90 3.88
C ALA A 72 -9.00 -3.03 4.47
N VAL A 73 -8.57 -2.06 5.28
CA VAL A 73 -7.29 -2.12 6.00
C VAL A 73 -7.31 -3.19 7.08
N ILE A 74 -8.41 -3.36 7.83
CA ILE A 74 -8.60 -4.49 8.76
C ILE A 74 -8.38 -5.82 8.02
N ALA A 75 -9.05 -6.01 6.89
CA ALA A 75 -8.92 -7.23 6.10
C ALA A 75 -7.50 -7.45 5.56
N ALA A 76 -6.79 -6.37 5.17
CA ALA A 76 -5.38 -6.45 4.77
C ALA A 76 -4.48 -6.83 5.96
N THR A 77 -4.74 -6.29 7.15
CA THR A 77 -4.02 -6.63 8.39
C THR A 77 -4.22 -8.09 8.77
N ASP A 78 -5.44 -8.63 8.61
CA ASP A 78 -5.74 -10.05 8.83
C ASP A 78 -4.97 -10.99 7.88
N LEU A 79 -4.62 -10.51 6.69
CA LEU A 79 -3.75 -11.25 5.76
C LEU A 79 -2.26 -11.25 6.19
N GLY A 80 -1.90 -10.51 7.23
CA GLY A 80 -0.54 -10.45 7.76
C GLY A 80 0.43 -9.70 6.85
N VAL A 81 -0.04 -8.73 6.06
CA VAL A 81 0.84 -7.91 5.20
C VAL A 81 1.66 -6.93 6.03
N GLN A 82 2.83 -6.53 5.54
CA GLN A 82 3.70 -5.57 6.21
C GLN A 82 3.48 -4.13 5.75
N MET A 83 2.90 -3.96 4.56
CA MET A 83 2.61 -2.63 3.99
C MET A 83 1.32 -2.67 3.19
N THR A 84 0.57 -1.57 3.21
CA THR A 84 -0.59 -1.36 2.32
C THR A 84 -0.66 0.09 1.88
N THR A 85 -1.42 0.38 0.82
CA THR A 85 -1.55 1.72 0.25
C THR A 85 -2.97 2.25 0.30
N VAL A 86 -3.07 3.55 0.59
CA VAL A 86 -4.31 4.34 0.49
C VAL A 86 -4.01 5.59 -0.34
N HIS A 87 -5.01 6.22 -0.96
CA HIS A 87 -4.81 7.51 -1.62
C HIS A 87 -4.87 8.67 -0.62
N ALA A 88 -3.87 9.56 -0.63
CA ALA A 88 -3.86 10.78 0.18
C ALA A 88 -5.03 11.72 -0.15
N SER A 89 -5.50 11.70 -1.41
CA SER A 89 -6.66 12.48 -1.87
C SER A 89 -7.99 12.08 -1.22
N GLY A 90 -8.05 10.95 -0.51
CA GLY A 90 -9.20 10.58 0.32
C GLY A 90 -9.41 11.46 1.54
N GLY A 91 -8.43 12.32 1.86
CA GLY A 91 -8.52 13.33 2.91
C GLY A 91 -8.23 12.79 4.32
N THR A 92 -8.15 13.73 5.25
CA THR A 92 -7.75 13.52 6.63
C THR A 92 -8.52 12.42 7.36
N ALA A 93 -9.86 12.44 7.23
CA ALA A 93 -10.71 11.47 7.93
C ALA A 93 -10.49 10.03 7.45
N MET A 94 -10.26 9.85 6.13
CA MET A 94 -9.99 8.54 5.55
C MET A 94 -8.60 8.03 5.96
N LEU A 95 -7.58 8.90 5.95
CA LEU A 95 -6.21 8.55 6.36
C LEU A 95 -6.16 8.16 7.82
N ALA A 96 -6.80 8.95 8.71
CA ALA A 96 -6.88 8.64 10.13
C ALA A 96 -7.62 7.31 10.38
N ALA A 97 -8.73 7.07 9.67
CA ALA A 97 -9.48 5.82 9.80
C ALA A 97 -8.65 4.60 9.34
N ALA A 98 -7.85 4.73 8.27
CA ALA A 98 -6.97 3.67 7.79
C ALA A 98 -5.87 3.33 8.80
N GLU A 99 -5.19 4.35 9.34
CA GLU A 99 -4.10 4.19 10.32
C GLU A 99 -4.60 3.57 11.63
N ASN A 100 -5.69 4.11 12.19
CA ASN A 100 -6.28 3.57 13.40
C ASN A 100 -6.71 2.10 13.21
N ALA A 101 -7.35 1.78 12.09
CA ALA A 101 -7.78 0.42 11.77
C ALA A 101 -6.60 -0.57 11.68
N ALA A 102 -5.46 -0.15 11.10
CA ALA A 102 -4.25 -0.96 11.04
C ALA A 102 -3.73 -1.28 12.45
N HIS A 103 -3.62 -0.27 13.32
CA HIS A 103 -3.11 -0.44 14.67
C HIS A 103 -4.05 -1.23 15.58
N GLU A 104 -5.35 -0.92 15.56
CA GLU A 104 -6.34 -1.61 16.38
C GLU A 104 -6.43 -3.10 16.03
N GLN A 105 -6.47 -3.43 14.71
CA GLN A 105 -6.52 -4.81 14.27
C GLN A 105 -5.22 -5.56 14.60
N ALA A 106 -4.06 -4.95 14.40
CA ALA A 106 -2.78 -5.55 14.74
C ALA A 106 -2.67 -5.84 16.24
N ALA A 107 -3.16 -4.92 17.11
CA ALA A 107 -3.20 -5.13 18.56
C ALA A 107 -4.08 -6.33 18.93
N MET A 108 -5.25 -6.49 18.31
CA MET A 108 -6.12 -7.66 18.51
C MET A 108 -5.45 -8.97 18.08
N LEU A 109 -4.65 -8.94 17.01
CA LEU A 109 -3.89 -10.10 16.50
C LEU A 109 -2.57 -10.33 17.25
N ARG A 110 -2.17 -9.43 18.17
CA ARG A 110 -0.84 -9.42 18.82
C ARG A 110 0.31 -9.45 17.81
N ALA A 111 0.15 -8.69 16.73
CA ALA A 111 1.09 -8.58 15.62
C ALA A 111 1.57 -7.13 15.44
N GLU A 112 2.57 -6.93 14.59
CA GLU A 112 2.97 -5.59 14.16
C GLU A 112 1.94 -5.03 13.16
N ALA A 113 1.61 -3.75 13.30
CA ALA A 113 0.74 -3.07 12.36
C ALA A 113 1.42 -2.91 11.00
N PRO A 114 0.71 -3.13 9.89
CA PRO A 114 1.26 -2.82 8.57
C PRO A 114 1.49 -1.32 8.44
N LEU A 115 2.54 -0.91 7.72
CA LEU A 115 2.72 0.48 7.32
C LEU A 115 1.62 0.86 6.32
N VAL A 116 0.86 1.91 6.63
CA VAL A 116 -0.12 2.50 5.72
C VAL A 116 0.56 3.62 4.91
N LEU A 117 0.76 3.38 3.62
CA LEU A 117 1.44 4.31 2.73
C LEU A 117 0.43 5.18 1.98
N ALA A 118 0.58 6.49 2.06
CA ALA A 118 -0.27 7.44 1.33
C ALA A 118 0.28 7.72 -0.07
N VAL A 119 -0.46 7.29 -1.08
CA VAL A 119 -0.19 7.60 -2.49
C VAL A 119 -0.62 9.05 -2.75
N THR A 120 0.30 9.88 -3.20
CA THR A 120 0.05 11.29 -3.52
C THR A 120 -0.54 11.44 -4.92
N VAL A 121 0.31 11.67 -5.93
CA VAL A 121 -0.08 11.72 -7.35
C VAL A 121 0.45 10.46 -8.03
N LEU A 122 -0.35 9.86 -8.91
CA LEU A 122 0.10 8.71 -9.68
C LEU A 122 1.21 9.12 -10.64
N THR A 123 2.23 8.28 -10.78
CA THR A 123 3.41 8.56 -11.61
C THR A 123 3.12 8.72 -13.11
N SER A 124 1.93 8.31 -13.56
CA SER A 124 1.46 8.49 -14.93
C SER A 124 0.77 9.83 -15.19
N MET A 125 0.56 10.65 -14.16
CA MET A 125 -0.12 11.95 -14.27
C MET A 125 0.89 13.07 -14.46
N ASP A 126 0.51 14.05 -15.28
CA ASP A 126 1.17 15.31 -15.51
C ASP A 126 0.29 16.50 -15.12
N ASP A 127 0.76 17.72 -15.37
CA ASP A 127 0.05 18.95 -15.03
C ASP A 127 -1.28 19.10 -15.81
N ASP A 128 -1.33 18.62 -17.06
CA ASP A 128 -2.55 18.64 -17.88
C ASP A 128 -3.62 17.69 -17.29
N ASN A 129 -3.22 16.51 -16.83
CA ASN A 129 -4.14 15.59 -16.16
C ASN A 129 -4.69 16.16 -14.84
N LEU A 130 -3.88 16.92 -14.10
CA LEU A 130 -4.37 17.60 -12.90
C LEU A 130 -5.38 18.70 -13.24
N ALA A 131 -5.12 19.47 -14.31
CA ALA A 131 -6.04 20.50 -14.78
C ALA A 131 -7.38 19.91 -15.24
N GLU A 132 -7.40 18.77 -15.93
CA GLU A 132 -8.61 18.02 -16.28
C GLU A 132 -9.49 17.68 -15.07
N LEU A 133 -8.83 17.41 -13.91
CA LEU A 133 -9.52 17.13 -12.65
C LEU A 133 -9.91 18.38 -11.86
N GLY A 134 -9.66 19.57 -12.41
CA GLY A 134 -9.91 20.84 -11.74
C GLY A 134 -8.91 21.16 -10.61
N ILE A 135 -7.75 20.50 -10.58
CA ILE A 135 -6.71 20.73 -9.61
C ILE A 135 -5.74 21.79 -10.16
N ALA A 136 -5.69 22.94 -9.51
CA ALA A 136 -4.76 24.03 -9.88
C ALA A 136 -3.34 23.75 -9.40
N GLY A 137 -2.33 24.19 -10.19
CA GLY A 137 -0.92 24.05 -9.89
C GLY A 137 -0.27 22.85 -10.54
N SER A 138 1.01 22.68 -10.28
CA SER A 138 1.83 21.60 -10.84
C SER A 138 1.68 20.28 -10.07
N VAL A 139 2.10 19.18 -10.70
CA VAL A 139 2.21 17.85 -10.05
C VAL A 139 3.07 17.96 -8.78
N GLN A 140 4.18 18.70 -8.82
CA GLN A 140 5.07 18.87 -7.66
C GLN A 140 4.35 19.55 -6.49
N GLU A 141 3.59 20.61 -6.75
CA GLU A 141 2.82 21.32 -5.71
C GLU A 141 1.72 20.42 -5.13
N GLN A 142 1.06 19.64 -5.96
CA GLN A 142 0.04 18.70 -5.52
C GLN A 142 0.63 17.55 -4.70
N VAL A 143 1.79 17.00 -5.09
CA VAL A 143 2.53 16.00 -4.31
C VAL A 143 2.87 16.55 -2.93
N LEU A 144 3.44 17.76 -2.85
CA LEU A 144 3.79 18.39 -1.57
C LEU A 144 2.55 18.63 -0.69
N ARG A 145 1.44 19.06 -1.27
CA ARG A 145 0.18 19.29 -0.55
C ARG A 145 -0.35 18.00 0.06
N LEU A 146 -0.42 16.94 -0.75
CA LEU A 146 -0.92 15.63 -0.31
C LEU A 146 0.04 14.97 0.69
N ALA A 147 1.35 15.13 0.51
CA ALA A 147 2.34 14.63 1.44
C ALA A 147 2.22 15.30 2.82
N LYS A 148 2.09 16.64 2.86
CA LYS A 148 1.86 17.37 4.12
C LYS A 148 0.58 16.95 4.82
N LEU A 149 -0.48 16.70 4.06
CA LEU A 149 -1.73 16.18 4.60
C LEU A 149 -1.55 14.80 5.21
N ALA A 150 -0.80 13.92 4.55
CA ALA A 150 -0.56 12.55 5.01
C ALA A 150 0.33 12.50 6.26
N THR A 151 1.40 13.30 6.32
CA THR A 151 2.34 13.30 7.48
C THR A 151 1.73 13.74 8.79
N GLY A 152 0.60 14.44 8.77
CA GLY A 152 -0.15 14.80 9.97
C GLY A 152 -0.89 13.63 10.64
N PHE A 153 -0.99 12.47 9.97
CA PHE A 153 -1.82 11.33 10.40
C PHE A 153 -1.12 9.98 10.30
N LEU A 154 -0.09 9.86 9.49
CA LEU A 154 0.69 8.65 9.35
C LEU A 154 1.92 8.71 10.26
N HIS A 155 2.36 7.56 10.74
CA HIS A 155 3.47 7.44 11.68
C HIS A 155 4.70 8.25 11.23
N PRO A 156 5.39 9.01 12.14
CA PRO A 156 6.47 9.95 11.79
C PRO A 156 7.73 9.33 11.18
N GLN A 157 7.76 8.03 10.92
CA GLN A 157 8.89 7.32 10.32
C GLN A 157 8.89 7.28 8.78
N ILE A 158 7.93 7.93 8.10
CA ILE A 158 7.96 8.03 6.65
C ILE A 158 8.80 9.25 6.26
N GLU A 159 10.10 9.02 6.06
CA GLU A 159 10.96 9.97 5.37
C GLU A 159 10.56 10.03 3.89
N LEU A 160 9.96 11.16 3.47
CA LEU A 160 9.71 11.43 2.06
C LEU A 160 11.05 11.67 1.37
N ARG A 161 11.59 10.68 0.69
CA ARG A 161 12.71 10.86 -0.23
C ARG A 161 12.16 11.15 -1.62
N PHE A 162 12.33 12.36 -2.06
CA PHE A 162 12.15 12.75 -3.45
C PHE A 162 13.45 12.48 -4.22
N PRO A 163 13.39 11.96 -5.46
CA PRO A 163 14.54 11.90 -6.34
C PRO A 163 15.01 13.28 -6.74
#